data_922df0f371f0dffe6972c09c1cf23797
#
_entry.id   922df0f371f0dffe6972c09c1cf23797
#
_cell.length_a   1.000
_cell.length_b   1.000
_cell.length_c   1.000
_cell.angle_alpha   90.00
_cell.angle_beta   90.00
_cell.angle_gamma   90.00
#
_symmetry.space_group_name_H-M   'P 1'
#
loop_
_entity.id
_entity.type
_entity.pdbx_description
1 polymer ?
#
loop_
_entity_poly.entity_id
_entity_poly.type
_entity_poly.pdbx_seq_one_letter_code
_entity_poly.pdbx_strand_id
1 'polypeptide(L)'
;MKESIHEDLNMRARERHGKDMINDSYFYDFRSNIYGGQMPVEFQRMFLAGDGNELVAKACAVHSSSMLGYNFFHWIKEYPLTIRWSDRKEVTYNQVCFEEKMPVLVGTTPANMDIVLRNQNEDVLFIESKFLEYTNSNRFKLSPTYNEPRKYYTKGVQWGHLISSIDTKLPTQYWEGIVQEIRHLIAITNWIEGKTDVGGYWYQGIGDVRFIHLVFEPKEVYSEHSAFLAYKERYSELHAKLEENNLVPSALKMEFMTYSDLWKIVRDMDNLPKPLKDYLDSHYMVFAK
;
A
#
# COMPACT_ATOMS: atom_id res chain seq x y z
N MET A 1 26.85 13.67 9.48
CA MET A 1 26.31 12.74 8.47
C MET A 1 24.95 12.31 8.99
N LYS A 2 23.90 12.25 8.16
CA LYS A 2 22.61 11.73 8.60
C LYS A 2 22.71 10.22 8.75
N GLU A 3 21.97 9.66 9.70
CA GLU A 3 21.83 8.22 9.91
C GLU A 3 21.04 7.58 8.76
N SER A 4 21.19 6.28 8.55
CA SER A 4 20.37 5.52 7.59
C SER A 4 19.37 4.65 8.34
N ILE A 5 18.10 4.79 8.01
CA ILE A 5 17.05 3.94 8.59
C ILE A 5 17.24 2.47 8.21
N HIS A 6 17.78 2.18 7.02
CA HIS A 6 18.09 0.81 6.60
C HIS A 6 19.13 0.17 7.52
N GLU A 7 20.18 0.91 7.89
CA GLU A 7 21.22 0.42 8.80
C GLU A 7 20.65 0.15 10.19
N ASP A 8 19.86 1.06 10.72
CA ASP A 8 19.22 0.91 12.04
C ASP A 8 18.22 -0.25 12.09
N LEU A 9 17.38 -0.40 11.06
CA LEU A 9 16.46 -1.54 10.94
C LEU A 9 17.22 -2.86 10.92
N ASN A 10 18.26 -2.94 10.10
CA ASN A 10 19.08 -4.14 9.98
C ASN A 10 19.83 -4.46 11.28
N MET A 11 20.37 -3.46 11.95
CA MET A 11 21.04 -3.62 13.26
C MET A 11 20.08 -4.20 14.30
N ARG A 12 18.89 -3.63 14.43
CA ARG A 12 17.87 -4.12 15.39
C ARG A 12 17.33 -5.50 15.03
N ALA A 13 17.18 -5.81 13.74
CA ALA A 13 16.80 -7.14 13.31
C ALA A 13 17.86 -8.18 13.72
N ARG A 14 19.15 -7.86 13.58
CA ARG A 14 20.23 -8.73 14.05
C ARG A 14 20.24 -8.91 15.56
N GLU A 15 20.06 -7.85 16.33
CA GLU A 15 20.02 -7.93 17.79
C GLU A 15 18.90 -8.85 18.27
N ARG A 16 17.74 -8.84 17.60
CA ARG A 16 16.56 -9.63 17.99
C ARG A 16 16.54 -11.05 17.41
N HIS A 17 17.00 -11.22 16.17
CA HIS A 17 16.77 -12.41 15.35
C HIS A 17 18.05 -12.91 14.65
N GLY A 18 19.23 -12.56 15.13
CA GLY A 18 20.50 -12.83 14.41
C GLY A 18 20.69 -14.28 13.95
N LYS A 19 20.09 -15.26 14.65
CA LYS A 19 20.13 -16.68 14.26
C LYS A 19 19.21 -17.02 13.08
N ASP A 20 18.21 -16.16 12.83
CA ASP A 20 17.17 -16.36 11.82
C ASP A 20 17.42 -15.53 10.56
N MET A 21 18.61 -14.92 10.43
CA MET A 21 18.97 -14.08 9.29
C MET A 21 19.94 -14.76 8.34
N ILE A 22 19.65 -14.68 7.03
CA ILE A 22 20.55 -15.13 5.94
C ILE A 22 21.73 -14.15 5.81
N ASN A 23 21.43 -12.86 5.89
CA ASN A 23 22.35 -11.75 5.78
C ASN A 23 21.81 -10.54 6.55
N ASP A 24 22.45 -9.40 6.39
CA ASP A 24 22.13 -8.20 7.16
C ASP A 24 20.72 -7.66 6.96
N SER A 25 20.04 -8.02 5.87
CA SER A 25 18.76 -7.43 5.48
C SER A 25 17.64 -8.45 5.25
N TYR A 26 17.92 -9.76 5.39
CA TYR A 26 16.96 -10.81 5.08
C TYR A 26 16.91 -11.90 6.13
N PHE A 27 15.73 -12.29 6.55
CA PHE A 27 15.45 -13.47 7.35
C PHE A 27 15.44 -14.74 6.51
N TYR A 28 15.68 -15.90 7.14
CA TYR A 28 15.48 -17.22 6.51
C TYR A 28 13.99 -17.51 6.24
N ASP A 29 13.12 -16.96 7.07
CA ASP A 29 11.68 -17.21 7.01
C ASP A 29 10.94 -15.88 7.33
N PHE A 30 9.91 -15.57 6.57
CA PHE A 30 9.08 -14.38 6.78
C PHE A 30 8.43 -14.32 8.17
N ARG A 31 8.30 -15.48 8.85
CA ARG A 31 7.74 -15.56 10.21
C ARG A 31 8.54 -14.75 11.22
N SER A 32 9.82 -14.56 10.99
CA SER A 32 10.66 -13.68 11.84
C SER A 32 10.32 -12.18 11.66
N ASN A 33 9.59 -11.82 10.62
CA ASN A 33 9.19 -10.45 10.28
C ASN A 33 7.72 -10.14 10.65
N ILE A 34 7.04 -11.03 11.35
CA ILE A 34 5.63 -10.83 11.72
C ILE A 34 5.40 -11.00 13.21
N TYR A 35 4.42 -10.28 13.74
CA TYR A 35 3.99 -10.40 15.13
C TYR A 35 3.57 -11.84 15.45
N GLY A 36 4.09 -12.38 16.55
CA GLY A 36 3.79 -13.73 17.02
C GLY A 36 4.38 -14.86 16.18
N GLY A 37 5.08 -14.58 15.08
CA GLY A 37 5.76 -15.59 14.25
C GLY A 37 4.84 -16.59 13.56
N GLN A 38 3.54 -16.34 13.51
CA GLN A 38 2.56 -17.24 12.88
C GLN A 38 1.60 -16.44 11.99
N MET A 39 1.43 -16.89 10.76
CA MET A 39 0.45 -16.35 9.82
C MET A 39 -0.64 -17.39 9.58
N PRO A 40 -1.91 -17.08 9.83
CA PRO A 40 -3.04 -17.97 9.48
C PRO A 40 -3.00 -18.42 8.03
N VAL A 41 -3.41 -19.67 7.77
CA VAL A 41 -3.37 -20.25 6.42
C VAL A 41 -4.17 -19.44 5.41
N GLU A 42 -5.25 -18.80 5.83
CA GLU A 42 -6.06 -17.92 4.96
C GLU A 42 -5.22 -16.75 4.43
N PHE A 43 -4.44 -16.07 5.27
CA PHE A 43 -3.57 -14.97 4.83
C PHE A 43 -2.40 -15.48 3.99
N GLN A 44 -1.80 -16.63 4.35
CA GLN A 44 -0.78 -17.24 3.50
C GLN A 44 -1.30 -17.49 2.08
N ARG A 45 -2.53 -18.00 1.93
CA ARG A 45 -3.16 -18.20 0.62
C ARG A 45 -3.36 -16.89 -0.16
N MET A 46 -3.74 -15.81 0.52
CA MET A 46 -3.88 -14.48 -0.12
C MET A 46 -2.55 -14.03 -0.71
N PHE A 47 -1.47 -14.03 0.07
CA PHE A 47 -0.13 -13.66 -0.41
C PHE A 47 0.39 -14.57 -1.52
N LEU A 48 0.12 -15.89 -1.45
CA LEU A 48 0.50 -16.84 -2.50
C LEU A 48 -0.34 -16.71 -3.77
N ALA A 49 -1.56 -16.20 -3.68
CA ALA A 49 -2.42 -15.93 -4.84
C ALA A 49 -2.00 -14.65 -5.59
N GLY A 50 -1.21 -13.77 -4.98
CA GLY A 50 -0.56 -12.65 -5.62
C GLY A 50 0.41 -13.09 -6.72
N ASP A 51 1.49 -12.37 -6.94
CA ASP A 51 2.50 -12.70 -8.00
C ASP A 51 3.47 -13.83 -7.59
N GLY A 52 3.16 -14.57 -6.53
CA GLY A 52 3.72 -15.90 -6.21
C GLY A 52 5.03 -15.91 -5.41
N ASN A 53 5.74 -14.80 -5.24
CA ASN A 53 7.02 -14.75 -4.52
C ASN A 53 7.03 -13.89 -3.25
N GLU A 54 5.86 -13.36 -2.84
CA GLU A 54 5.80 -12.44 -1.71
C GLU A 54 6.36 -13.08 -0.43
N LEU A 55 5.86 -14.24 -0.02
CA LEU A 55 6.28 -14.89 1.22
C LEU A 55 7.69 -15.47 1.19
N VAL A 56 8.19 -15.87 0.01
CA VAL A 56 9.50 -16.56 -0.12
C VAL A 56 10.66 -15.58 -0.20
N ALA A 57 10.46 -14.40 -0.78
CA ALA A 57 11.53 -13.43 -1.01
C ALA A 57 11.24 -12.07 -0.34
N LYS A 58 10.20 -11.37 -0.79
CA LYS A 58 9.95 -10.00 -0.35
C LYS A 58 9.58 -9.91 1.13
N ALA A 59 8.75 -10.81 1.63
CA ALA A 59 8.36 -10.85 3.03
C ALA A 59 9.51 -11.16 3.99
N CYS A 60 10.59 -11.76 3.49
CA CYS A 60 11.79 -12.02 4.27
C CYS A 60 12.70 -10.79 4.43
N ALA A 61 12.50 -9.72 3.65
CA ALA A 61 13.26 -8.50 3.82
C ALA A 61 12.86 -7.77 5.11
N VAL A 62 13.82 -7.31 5.88
CA VAL A 62 13.60 -6.55 7.14
C VAL A 62 12.71 -5.32 6.87
N HIS A 63 12.84 -4.70 5.70
CA HIS A 63 12.08 -3.53 5.25
C HIS A 63 10.94 -3.89 4.27
N SER A 64 10.29 -5.03 4.47
CA SER A 64 9.15 -5.48 3.65
C SER A 64 7.90 -4.64 3.89
N SER A 65 7.38 -3.96 2.86
CA SER A 65 6.10 -3.23 2.91
C SER A 65 4.93 -4.18 3.10
N SER A 66 4.97 -5.38 2.49
CA SER A 66 3.93 -6.39 2.65
C SER A 66 3.83 -6.86 4.11
N MET A 67 4.96 -7.05 4.81
CA MET A 67 4.93 -7.45 6.22
C MET A 67 4.61 -6.28 7.14
N LEU A 68 5.04 -5.07 6.82
CA LEU A 68 4.57 -3.86 7.52
C LEU A 68 3.04 -3.76 7.45
N GLY A 69 2.47 -3.85 6.25
CA GLY A 69 1.03 -3.85 6.04
C GLY A 69 0.33 -5.00 6.78
N TYR A 70 0.85 -6.23 6.67
CA TYR A 70 0.31 -7.37 7.41
C TYR A 70 0.25 -7.11 8.92
N ASN A 71 1.34 -6.65 9.54
CA ASN A 71 1.42 -6.39 10.97
C ASN A 71 0.42 -5.31 11.43
N PHE A 72 0.13 -4.32 10.59
CA PHE A 72 -0.82 -3.25 10.90
C PHE A 72 -2.28 -3.62 10.68
N PHE A 73 -2.60 -4.70 9.91
CA PHE A 73 -3.99 -4.92 9.48
C PHE A 73 -4.52 -6.34 9.70
N HIS A 74 -3.68 -7.37 9.97
CA HIS A 74 -4.13 -8.76 10.09
C HIS A 74 -5.16 -9.01 11.20
N TRP A 75 -5.19 -8.16 12.21
CA TRP A 75 -6.02 -8.28 13.40
C TRP A 75 -7.41 -7.66 13.26
N ILE A 76 -7.73 -6.98 12.15
CA ILE A 76 -8.98 -6.23 11.97
C ILE A 76 -10.24 -7.09 12.09
N LYS A 77 -10.17 -8.37 11.76
CA LYS A 77 -11.30 -9.29 11.96
C LYS A 77 -11.71 -9.42 13.44
N GLU A 78 -10.73 -9.42 14.34
CA GLU A 78 -10.96 -9.57 15.77
C GLU A 78 -11.18 -8.22 16.46
N TYR A 79 -10.51 -7.20 15.97
CA TYR A 79 -10.52 -5.84 16.51
C TYR A 79 -10.83 -4.85 15.38
N PRO A 80 -12.11 -4.59 15.08
CA PRO A 80 -12.49 -3.69 13.98
C PRO A 80 -11.82 -2.32 14.08
N LEU A 81 -11.31 -1.83 12.95
CA LEU A 81 -10.61 -0.55 12.84
C LEU A 81 -11.59 0.54 12.44
N THR A 82 -11.75 1.55 13.28
CA THR A 82 -12.51 2.77 12.95
C THR A 82 -11.57 3.88 12.55
N ILE A 83 -11.79 4.45 11.37
CA ILE A 83 -11.04 5.60 10.85
C ILE A 83 -11.99 6.78 10.73
N ARG A 84 -11.58 7.91 11.30
CA ARG A 84 -12.22 9.21 11.08
C ARG A 84 -11.47 9.94 9.98
N TRP A 85 -12.14 10.16 8.87
CA TRP A 85 -11.59 10.74 7.67
C TRP A 85 -11.55 12.28 7.67
N SER A 86 -10.83 12.87 6.72
CA SER A 86 -10.73 14.32 6.55
C SER A 86 -12.09 15.00 6.34
N ASP A 87 -13.04 14.32 5.68
CA ASP A 87 -14.43 14.77 5.50
C ASP A 87 -15.32 14.57 6.74
N ARG A 88 -14.72 14.19 7.89
CA ARG A 88 -15.34 13.91 9.18
C ARG A 88 -16.25 12.67 9.22
N LYS A 89 -16.33 11.90 8.15
CA LYS A 89 -17.01 10.61 8.16
C LYS A 89 -16.19 9.61 8.99
N GLU A 90 -16.86 8.82 9.83
CA GLU A 90 -16.28 7.69 10.55
C GLU A 90 -16.72 6.39 9.86
N VAL A 91 -15.75 5.52 9.56
CA VAL A 91 -16.01 4.23 8.94
C VAL A 91 -15.28 3.16 9.73
N THR A 92 -16.00 2.10 10.09
CA THR A 92 -15.46 0.94 10.79
C THR A 92 -15.31 -0.23 9.83
N TYR A 93 -14.10 -0.75 9.71
CA TYR A 93 -13.75 -1.91 8.88
C TYR A 93 -13.53 -3.14 9.77
N ASN A 94 -14.06 -4.30 9.35
CA ASN A 94 -13.95 -5.58 10.08
C ASN A 94 -13.58 -6.77 9.19
N GLN A 95 -13.22 -6.51 7.95
CA GLN A 95 -12.71 -7.50 7.00
C GLN A 95 -11.43 -6.99 6.37
N VAL A 96 -10.48 -7.89 6.13
CA VAL A 96 -9.22 -7.59 5.45
C VAL A 96 -8.90 -8.66 4.42
N CYS A 97 -8.44 -8.22 3.25
CA CYS A 97 -7.85 -9.03 2.20
C CYS A 97 -6.49 -8.44 1.83
N PHE A 98 -5.49 -9.31 1.63
CA PHE A 98 -4.15 -8.94 1.17
C PHE A 98 -3.95 -9.40 -0.27
N GLU A 99 -3.16 -8.66 -1.04
CA GLU A 99 -2.78 -8.97 -2.43
C GLU A 99 -3.99 -9.23 -3.33
N GLU A 100 -5.04 -8.44 -3.19
CA GLU A 100 -6.29 -8.65 -3.92
C GLU A 100 -6.14 -8.26 -5.39
N LYS A 101 -6.45 -9.19 -6.30
CA LYS A 101 -6.31 -9.00 -7.74
C LYS A 101 -7.37 -8.07 -8.31
N MET A 102 -6.92 -7.09 -9.08
CA MET A 102 -7.76 -6.06 -9.67
C MET A 102 -7.50 -5.95 -11.17
N PRO A 103 -8.51 -6.22 -12.03
CA PRO A 103 -8.38 -6.07 -13.48
C PRO A 103 -8.10 -4.61 -13.89
N VAL A 104 -7.01 -4.40 -14.63
CA VAL A 104 -6.55 -3.07 -15.07
C VAL A 104 -6.94 -2.81 -16.53
N LEU A 105 -6.43 -3.64 -17.44
CA LEU A 105 -6.68 -3.56 -18.88
C LEU A 105 -7.20 -4.89 -19.41
N VAL A 106 -7.98 -4.84 -20.49
CA VAL A 106 -8.53 -6.02 -21.15
C VAL A 106 -7.40 -6.97 -21.61
N GLY A 107 -7.44 -8.22 -21.16
CA GLY A 107 -6.50 -9.26 -21.56
C GLY A 107 -5.08 -9.10 -21.01
N THR A 108 -4.90 -8.35 -19.91
CA THR A 108 -3.61 -8.19 -19.25
C THR A 108 -3.60 -8.81 -17.85
N THR A 109 -2.41 -8.94 -17.28
CA THR A 109 -2.24 -9.34 -15.88
C THR A 109 -2.87 -8.29 -14.96
N PRO A 110 -3.71 -8.70 -13.99
CA PRO A 110 -4.28 -7.77 -13.01
C PRO A 110 -3.19 -7.11 -12.16
N ALA A 111 -3.50 -5.98 -11.55
CA ALA A 111 -2.72 -5.45 -10.44
C ALA A 111 -3.11 -6.16 -9.14
N ASN A 112 -2.21 -6.22 -8.18
CA ASN A 112 -2.51 -6.66 -6.83
C ASN A 112 -2.58 -5.43 -5.94
N MET A 113 -3.70 -5.26 -5.22
CA MET A 113 -3.85 -4.24 -4.19
C MET A 113 -3.28 -4.80 -2.90
N ASP A 114 -2.33 -4.10 -2.29
CA ASP A 114 -1.63 -4.60 -1.10
C ASP A 114 -2.61 -4.98 0.01
N ILE A 115 -3.59 -4.10 0.30
CA ILE A 115 -4.59 -4.33 1.34
C ILE A 115 -5.95 -3.78 0.90
N VAL A 116 -7.01 -4.56 1.13
CA VAL A 116 -8.39 -4.12 0.95
C VAL A 116 -9.17 -4.36 2.23
N LEU A 117 -9.73 -3.30 2.80
CA LEU A 117 -10.61 -3.40 3.97
C LEU A 117 -12.05 -3.22 3.55
N ARG A 118 -12.95 -3.97 4.19
CA ARG A 118 -14.39 -3.92 3.94
C ARG A 118 -15.19 -3.98 5.24
N ASN A 119 -16.46 -3.64 5.16
CA ASN A 119 -17.44 -3.88 6.19
C ASN A 119 -18.79 -4.35 5.60
N GLN A 120 -19.77 -4.57 6.47
CA GLN A 120 -21.10 -5.04 6.08
C GLN A 120 -21.97 -3.97 5.38
N ASN A 121 -21.56 -2.70 5.45
CA ASN A 121 -22.25 -1.59 4.79
C ASN A 121 -21.73 -1.33 3.37
N GLU A 122 -20.92 -2.25 2.83
CA GLU A 122 -20.24 -2.13 1.54
C GLU A 122 -19.25 -0.95 1.45
N ASP A 123 -18.82 -0.39 2.60
CA ASP A 123 -17.70 0.54 2.61
C ASP A 123 -16.42 -0.22 2.29
N VAL A 124 -15.61 0.34 1.38
CA VAL A 124 -14.36 -0.28 0.92
C VAL A 124 -13.22 0.72 1.02
N LEU A 125 -12.12 0.29 1.62
CA LEU A 125 -10.86 1.02 1.66
C LEU A 125 -9.78 0.21 0.93
N PHE A 126 -9.29 0.73 -0.17
CA PHE A 126 -8.12 0.25 -0.87
C PHE A 126 -6.87 0.93 -0.32
N ILE A 127 -5.82 0.15 -0.07
CA ILE A 127 -4.57 0.64 0.52
C ILE A 127 -3.39 0.16 -0.31
N GLU A 128 -2.62 1.11 -0.82
CA GLU A 128 -1.27 0.87 -1.32
C GLU A 128 -0.28 1.18 -0.20
N SER A 129 0.51 0.18 0.22
CA SER A 129 1.42 0.26 1.36
C SER A 129 2.86 0.43 0.90
N LYS A 130 3.54 1.47 1.36
CA LYS A 130 4.96 1.71 1.06
C LYS A 130 5.76 1.87 2.36
N PHE A 131 6.85 1.11 2.45
CA PHE A 131 7.78 1.25 3.56
C PHE A 131 8.92 2.22 3.16
N LEU A 132 9.92 1.73 2.43
CA LEU A 132 11.09 2.51 2.01
C LEU A 132 11.35 2.43 0.49
N GLU A 133 10.42 1.91 -0.29
CA GLU A 133 10.56 1.72 -1.74
C GLU A 133 10.79 3.03 -2.48
N TYR A 134 10.31 4.15 -1.94
CA TYR A 134 10.54 5.49 -2.50
C TYR A 134 12.02 5.92 -2.45
N THR A 135 12.87 5.19 -1.72
CA THR A 135 14.34 5.42 -1.73
C THR A 135 15.03 4.77 -2.92
N ASN A 136 14.36 3.82 -3.59
CA ASN A 136 14.91 3.10 -4.73
C ASN A 136 15.00 4.01 -5.96
N SER A 137 16.14 3.95 -6.66
CA SER A 137 16.38 4.69 -7.90
C SER A 137 15.92 3.95 -9.15
N ASN A 138 15.18 2.85 -9.00
CA ASN A 138 14.76 2.02 -10.13
C ASN A 138 13.81 2.78 -11.05
N ARG A 139 14.13 2.77 -12.36
CA ARG A 139 13.29 3.33 -13.42
C ARG A 139 12.18 2.35 -13.74
N PHE A 140 11.01 2.59 -13.27
CA PHE A 140 9.85 1.82 -13.68
C PHE A 140 9.17 2.49 -14.88
N LYS A 141 8.78 1.70 -15.89
CA LYS A 141 8.00 2.17 -17.03
C LYS A 141 6.71 1.35 -17.12
N LEU A 142 5.62 2.05 -17.41
CA LEU A 142 4.40 1.36 -17.81
C LEU A 142 4.65 0.57 -19.12
N SER A 143 4.05 -0.61 -19.22
CA SER A 143 4.08 -1.39 -20.45
C SER A 143 3.54 -0.57 -21.62
N PRO A 144 4.06 -0.72 -22.85
CA PRO A 144 3.50 -0.07 -24.05
C PRO A 144 2.00 -0.28 -24.24
N THR A 145 1.44 -1.33 -23.68
CA THR A 145 -0.01 -1.63 -23.69
C THR A 145 -0.84 -0.50 -23.07
N TYR A 146 -0.29 0.27 -22.12
CA TYR A 146 -0.96 1.44 -21.54
C TYR A 146 -1.11 2.61 -22.54
N ASN A 147 -0.43 2.58 -23.67
CA ASN A 147 -0.60 3.55 -24.75
C ASN A 147 -1.70 3.14 -25.76
N GLU A 148 -2.43 2.03 -25.50
CA GLU A 148 -3.51 1.54 -26.35
C GLU A 148 -4.89 1.87 -25.75
N PRO A 149 -5.57 2.98 -26.11
CA PRO A 149 -6.84 3.40 -25.50
C PRO A 149 -7.93 2.32 -25.52
N ARG A 150 -7.95 1.47 -26.54
CA ARG A 150 -8.92 0.36 -26.69
C ARG A 150 -8.76 -0.77 -25.67
N LYS A 151 -7.64 -0.83 -24.96
CA LYS A 151 -7.39 -1.84 -23.92
C LYS A 151 -8.01 -1.47 -22.58
N TYR A 152 -8.40 -0.23 -22.40
CA TYR A 152 -9.06 0.20 -21.18
C TYR A 152 -10.53 -0.19 -21.18
N TYR A 153 -11.05 -0.55 -20.02
CA TYR A 153 -12.48 -0.78 -19.84
C TYR A 153 -13.27 0.54 -19.89
N THR A 154 -12.65 1.64 -19.46
CA THR A 154 -13.25 2.97 -19.40
C THR A 154 -12.20 4.08 -19.53
N LYS A 155 -12.60 5.26 -20.04
CA LYS A 155 -11.77 6.48 -20.13
C LYS A 155 -10.40 6.31 -20.80
N GLY A 156 -10.28 5.40 -21.76
CA GLY A 156 -8.96 5.01 -22.32
C GLY A 156 -8.19 6.15 -22.98
N VAL A 157 -8.88 7.10 -23.64
CA VAL A 157 -8.24 8.27 -24.24
C VAL A 157 -7.65 9.19 -23.16
N GLN A 158 -8.40 9.44 -22.10
CA GLN A 158 -7.97 10.30 -20.98
C GLN A 158 -6.79 9.66 -20.22
N TRP A 159 -6.85 8.37 -19.92
CA TRP A 159 -5.74 7.64 -19.32
C TRP A 159 -4.49 7.67 -20.21
N GLY A 160 -4.63 7.44 -21.50
CA GLY A 160 -3.52 7.52 -22.47
C GLY A 160 -2.88 8.91 -22.50
N HIS A 161 -3.67 9.99 -22.43
CA HIS A 161 -3.15 11.37 -22.36
C HIS A 161 -2.38 11.61 -21.05
N LEU A 162 -2.93 11.19 -19.91
CA LEU A 162 -2.23 11.30 -18.64
C LEU A 162 -0.88 10.58 -18.67
N ILE A 163 -0.87 9.31 -19.06
CA ILE A 163 0.34 8.48 -19.11
C ILE A 163 1.39 9.10 -20.02
N SER A 164 1.01 9.56 -21.23
CA SER A 164 1.91 10.24 -22.13
C SER A 164 2.47 11.55 -21.55
N SER A 165 1.67 12.29 -20.77
CA SER A 165 2.11 13.54 -20.14
C SER A 165 3.10 13.30 -18.99
N ILE A 166 3.00 12.17 -18.32
CA ILE A 166 3.87 11.76 -17.23
C ILE A 166 5.23 11.29 -17.77
N ASP A 167 5.23 10.43 -18.80
CA ASP A 167 6.44 9.78 -19.33
C ASP A 167 7.48 10.78 -19.90
N THR A 168 7.06 12.00 -20.24
CA THR A 168 7.91 13.02 -20.88
C THR A 168 8.52 14.06 -19.95
N LYS A 169 8.04 14.23 -18.73
CA LYS A 169 8.31 15.44 -17.93
C LYS A 169 8.92 15.22 -16.56
N LEU A 170 8.98 14.01 -16.03
CA LEU A 170 9.39 13.80 -14.65
C LEU A 170 10.76 13.10 -14.54
N PRO A 171 11.60 13.52 -13.57
CA PRO A 171 12.83 12.82 -13.26
C PRO A 171 12.53 11.38 -12.87
N THR A 172 13.36 10.48 -13.33
CA THR A 172 13.18 9.02 -13.24
C THR A 172 13.31 8.43 -11.83
N GLN A 173 13.56 9.23 -10.83
CA GLN A 173 13.58 8.84 -9.41
C GLN A 173 12.15 8.83 -8.86
N TYR A 174 11.79 7.81 -8.07
CA TYR A 174 10.52 7.69 -7.34
C TYR A 174 9.28 7.20 -8.15
N TRP A 175 9.48 6.65 -9.35
CA TRP A 175 8.35 6.28 -10.23
C TRP A 175 7.64 4.98 -9.86
N GLU A 176 8.29 4.06 -9.17
CA GLU A 176 7.71 2.73 -8.95
C GLU A 176 6.36 2.81 -8.23
N GLY A 177 6.28 3.56 -7.13
CA GLY A 177 5.03 3.74 -6.40
C GLY A 177 3.94 4.47 -7.19
N ILE A 178 4.30 5.50 -7.94
CA ILE A 178 3.36 6.28 -8.77
C ILE A 178 2.77 5.44 -9.91
N VAL A 179 3.59 4.61 -10.55
CA VAL A 179 3.12 3.71 -11.62
C VAL A 179 2.17 2.65 -11.07
N GLN A 180 2.46 2.10 -9.91
CA GLN A 180 1.55 1.18 -9.24
C GLN A 180 0.22 1.86 -8.90
N GLU A 181 0.27 3.08 -8.37
CA GLU A 181 -0.93 3.86 -8.06
C GLU A 181 -1.80 4.10 -9.29
N ILE A 182 -1.23 4.48 -10.43
CA ILE A 182 -1.99 4.64 -11.68
C ILE A 182 -2.70 3.34 -12.04
N ARG A 183 -2.03 2.19 -11.93
CA ARG A 183 -2.64 0.88 -12.20
C ARG A 183 -3.80 0.59 -11.25
N HIS A 184 -3.63 0.87 -9.97
CA HIS A 184 -4.69 0.68 -8.96
C HIS A 184 -5.88 1.61 -9.22
N LEU A 185 -5.63 2.88 -9.53
CA LEU A 185 -6.71 3.84 -9.81
C LEU A 185 -7.49 3.49 -11.09
N ILE A 186 -6.82 2.99 -12.14
CA ILE A 186 -7.51 2.46 -13.32
C ILE A 186 -8.43 1.30 -12.91
N ALA A 187 -7.92 0.36 -12.11
CA ALA A 187 -8.68 -0.82 -11.70
C ALA A 187 -9.84 -0.47 -10.77
N ILE A 188 -9.64 0.43 -9.79
CA ILE A 188 -10.70 0.92 -8.92
C ILE A 188 -11.78 1.67 -9.74
N THR A 189 -11.37 2.48 -10.70
CA THR A 189 -12.30 3.16 -11.62
C THR A 189 -13.13 2.16 -12.42
N ASN A 190 -12.51 1.11 -12.97
CA ASN A 190 -13.21 0.04 -13.67
C ASN A 190 -14.27 -0.64 -12.77
N TRP A 191 -13.92 -0.89 -11.52
CA TRP A 191 -14.82 -1.51 -10.54
C TRP A 191 -15.99 -0.57 -10.19
N ILE A 192 -15.74 0.70 -9.90
CA ILE A 192 -16.77 1.69 -9.59
C ILE A 192 -17.73 1.90 -10.78
N GLU A 193 -17.24 1.83 -12.01
CA GLU A 193 -18.04 1.96 -13.21
C GLU A 193 -18.75 0.64 -13.63
N GLY A 194 -18.66 -0.40 -12.80
CA GLY A 194 -19.33 -1.68 -13.02
C GLY A 194 -18.79 -2.45 -14.24
N LYS A 195 -17.51 -2.29 -14.57
CA LYS A 195 -16.86 -2.97 -15.70
C LYS A 195 -16.13 -4.24 -15.31
N THR A 196 -15.72 -4.32 -14.04
CA THR A 196 -14.99 -5.46 -13.48
C THR A 196 -15.45 -5.71 -12.05
N ASP A 197 -15.20 -6.92 -11.55
CA ASP A 197 -15.26 -7.21 -10.11
C ASP A 197 -13.88 -7.05 -9.46
N VAL A 198 -13.86 -7.01 -8.13
CA VAL A 198 -12.65 -7.08 -7.31
C VAL A 198 -12.87 -8.15 -6.24
N GLY A 199 -12.13 -9.25 -6.33
CA GLY A 199 -12.28 -10.40 -5.44
C GLY A 199 -13.68 -11.06 -5.50
N GLY A 200 -14.35 -11.00 -6.65
CA GLY A 200 -15.71 -11.48 -6.84
C GLY A 200 -16.81 -10.50 -6.40
N TYR A 201 -16.44 -9.31 -5.94
CA TYR A 201 -17.38 -8.26 -5.50
C TYR A 201 -17.57 -7.22 -6.59
N TRP A 202 -18.81 -7.02 -7.01
CA TRP A 202 -19.22 -5.93 -7.90
C TRP A 202 -19.65 -4.71 -7.09
N TYR A 203 -19.27 -3.52 -7.56
CA TYR A 203 -19.73 -2.28 -6.93
C TYR A 203 -21.24 -2.09 -7.11
N GLN A 204 -21.95 -1.93 -6.00
CA GLN A 204 -23.42 -1.80 -5.98
C GLN A 204 -23.91 -0.34 -5.98
N GLY A 205 -23.00 0.62 -6.04
CA GLY A 205 -23.36 2.04 -5.92
C GLY A 205 -23.65 2.49 -4.49
N ILE A 206 -23.35 1.66 -3.50
CA ILE A 206 -23.58 1.89 -2.07
C ILE A 206 -22.21 1.88 -1.35
N GLY A 207 -22.20 2.42 -0.15
CA GLY A 207 -20.99 2.47 0.68
C GLY A 207 -20.02 3.60 0.34
N ASP A 208 -19.04 3.77 1.20
CA ASP A 208 -17.97 4.76 1.04
C ASP A 208 -16.75 4.07 0.40
N VAL A 209 -16.31 4.57 -0.73
CA VAL A 209 -15.16 4.01 -1.46
C VAL A 209 -13.98 4.95 -1.31
N ARG A 210 -12.91 4.42 -0.72
CA ARG A 210 -11.68 5.18 -0.49
C ARG A 210 -10.46 4.46 -1.01
N PHE A 211 -9.49 5.24 -1.42
CA PHE A 211 -8.13 4.79 -1.69
C PHE A 211 -7.15 5.61 -0.85
N ILE A 212 -6.28 4.95 -0.12
CA ILE A 212 -5.17 5.60 0.56
C ILE A 212 -3.83 5.10 0.03
N HIS A 213 -2.95 6.05 -0.17
CA HIS A 213 -1.53 5.78 -0.33
C HIS A 213 -0.89 5.89 1.05
N LEU A 214 -0.61 4.74 1.67
CA LEU A 214 -0.11 4.64 3.04
C LEU A 214 1.40 4.48 3.04
N VAL A 215 2.12 5.51 3.49
CA VAL A 215 3.57 5.59 3.35
C VAL A 215 4.24 5.72 4.71
N PHE A 216 5.35 5.01 4.91
CA PHE A 216 6.15 5.17 6.10
C PHE A 216 6.98 6.47 6.01
N GLU A 217 6.77 7.38 6.96
CA GLU A 217 7.53 8.62 7.08
C GLU A 217 8.66 8.45 8.11
N PRO A 218 9.94 8.40 7.70
CA PRO A 218 11.05 8.30 8.63
C PRO A 218 11.28 9.62 9.37
N LYS A 219 11.87 9.56 10.57
CA LYS A 219 12.30 10.75 11.30
C LYS A 219 13.27 11.61 10.48
N GLU A 220 13.29 12.90 10.75
CA GLU A 220 14.12 13.89 10.04
C GLU A 220 15.63 13.68 10.20
N VAL A 221 16.04 12.89 11.21
CA VAL A 221 17.45 12.51 11.43
C VAL A 221 17.96 11.57 10.33
N TYR A 222 17.08 10.80 9.70
CA TYR A 222 17.43 9.86 8.65
C TYR A 222 17.61 10.53 7.30
N SER A 223 18.53 10.00 6.49
CA SER A 223 18.80 10.50 5.13
C SER A 223 17.60 10.29 4.21
N GLU A 224 16.82 9.22 4.43
CA GLU A 224 15.67 8.81 3.65
C GLU A 224 14.47 9.76 3.80
N HIS A 225 14.45 10.62 4.84
CA HIS A 225 13.37 11.60 5.01
C HIS A 225 13.28 12.59 3.82
N SER A 226 14.40 12.97 3.23
CA SER A 226 14.39 13.84 2.04
C SER A 226 13.77 13.14 0.81
N ALA A 227 13.99 11.84 0.66
CA ALA A 227 13.37 11.04 -0.39
C ALA A 227 11.86 10.90 -0.18
N PHE A 228 11.42 10.73 1.07
CA PHE A 228 10.00 10.75 1.43
C PHE A 228 9.33 12.07 1.04
N LEU A 229 9.93 13.22 1.36
CA LEU A 229 9.36 14.51 1.01
C LEU A 229 9.21 14.69 -0.51
N ALA A 230 10.25 14.32 -1.28
CA ALA A 230 10.18 14.36 -2.74
C ALA A 230 9.13 13.40 -3.30
N TYR A 231 8.96 12.22 -2.71
CA TYR A 231 7.93 11.26 -3.08
C TYR A 231 6.53 11.83 -2.85
N LYS A 232 6.28 12.44 -1.68
CA LYS A 232 5.01 13.08 -1.33
C LYS A 232 4.66 14.23 -2.29
N GLU A 233 5.63 15.02 -2.71
CA GLU A 233 5.44 16.07 -3.70
C GLU A 233 4.99 15.48 -5.05
N ARG A 234 5.64 14.41 -5.52
CA ARG A 234 5.26 13.72 -6.77
C ARG A 234 3.85 13.11 -6.71
N TYR A 235 3.50 12.55 -5.56
CA TYR A 235 2.14 12.08 -5.33
C TYR A 235 1.11 13.20 -5.51
N SER A 236 1.37 14.37 -4.91
CA SER A 236 0.49 15.54 -5.04
C SER A 236 0.37 16.03 -6.49
N GLU A 237 1.47 16.02 -7.25
CA GLU A 237 1.46 16.36 -8.68
C GLU A 237 0.62 15.36 -9.51
N LEU A 238 0.69 14.07 -9.20
CA LEU A 238 -0.16 13.07 -9.86
C LEU A 238 -1.63 13.34 -9.59
N HIS A 239 -1.99 13.60 -8.33
CA HIS A 239 -3.38 13.85 -7.94
C HIS A 239 -3.96 15.08 -8.65
N ALA A 240 -3.22 16.18 -8.72
CA ALA A 240 -3.64 17.36 -9.47
C ALA A 240 -3.94 17.02 -10.96
N LYS A 241 -3.10 16.20 -11.58
CA LYS A 241 -3.31 15.77 -12.97
C LYS A 241 -4.52 14.84 -13.14
N LEU A 242 -4.78 13.97 -12.18
CA LEU A 242 -5.96 13.09 -12.18
C LEU A 242 -7.25 13.92 -12.13
N GLU A 243 -7.28 14.95 -11.29
CA GLU A 243 -8.40 15.89 -11.17
C GLU A 243 -8.59 16.72 -12.46
N GLU A 244 -7.53 17.34 -12.98
CA GLU A 244 -7.55 18.11 -14.24
C GLU A 244 -8.11 17.30 -15.41
N ASN A 245 -7.82 16.00 -15.47
CA ASN A 245 -8.27 15.11 -16.54
C ASN A 245 -9.61 14.41 -16.23
N ASN A 246 -10.23 14.70 -15.09
CA ASN A 246 -11.47 14.09 -14.62
C ASN A 246 -11.43 12.54 -14.69
N LEU A 247 -10.31 11.96 -14.26
CA LEU A 247 -10.07 10.52 -14.34
C LEU A 247 -10.66 9.77 -13.15
N VAL A 248 -10.70 10.40 -11.99
CA VAL A 248 -11.20 9.80 -10.76
C VAL A 248 -12.73 9.91 -10.70
N PRO A 249 -13.45 8.79 -10.49
CA PRO A 249 -14.89 8.83 -10.24
C PRO A 249 -15.22 9.63 -8.98
N SER A 250 -16.30 10.41 -9.00
CA SER A 250 -16.74 11.22 -7.83
C SER A 250 -17.07 10.36 -6.60
N ALA A 251 -17.35 9.07 -6.79
CA ALA A 251 -17.56 8.12 -5.70
C ALA A 251 -16.25 7.73 -4.97
N LEU A 252 -15.08 7.91 -5.61
CA LEU A 252 -13.77 7.58 -5.02
C LEU A 252 -13.20 8.78 -4.27
N LYS A 253 -12.89 8.59 -3.01
CA LYS A 253 -12.15 9.54 -2.20
C LYS A 253 -10.71 9.05 -2.04
N MET A 254 -9.74 9.93 -2.29
CA MET A 254 -8.33 9.60 -2.24
C MET A 254 -7.63 10.43 -1.17
N GLU A 255 -6.78 9.78 -0.37
CA GLU A 255 -5.99 10.46 0.66
C GLU A 255 -4.56 9.90 0.70
N PHE A 256 -3.61 10.76 0.99
CA PHE A 256 -2.26 10.37 1.38
C PHE A 256 -2.21 10.29 2.90
N MET A 257 -1.79 9.15 3.43
CA MET A 257 -1.69 8.92 4.87
C MET A 257 -0.31 8.38 5.22
N THR A 258 0.23 8.77 6.37
CA THR A 258 1.46 8.15 6.88
C THR A 258 1.14 7.03 7.86
N TYR A 259 2.06 6.08 8.01
CA TYR A 259 1.96 5.09 9.08
C TYR A 259 1.96 5.73 10.48
N SER A 260 2.55 6.91 10.64
CA SER A 260 2.47 7.70 11.87
C SER A 260 1.05 8.18 12.16
N ASP A 261 0.30 8.59 11.14
CA ASP A 261 -1.10 8.99 11.31
C ASP A 261 -1.98 7.79 11.62
N LEU A 262 -1.79 6.67 10.92
CA LEU A 262 -2.47 5.41 11.22
C LEU A 262 -2.13 4.93 12.64
N TRP A 263 -0.88 5.04 13.07
CA TRP A 263 -0.44 4.63 14.41
C TRP A 263 -1.14 5.41 15.52
N LYS A 264 -1.39 6.70 15.36
CA LYS A 264 -2.17 7.48 16.33
C LYS A 264 -3.54 6.86 16.58
N ILE A 265 -4.20 6.38 15.52
CA ILE A 265 -5.50 5.71 15.59
C ILE A 265 -5.35 4.34 16.27
N VAL A 266 -4.41 3.51 15.81
CA VAL A 266 -4.21 2.14 16.30
C VAL A 266 -3.77 2.12 17.77
N ARG A 267 -2.86 3.02 18.16
CA ARG A 267 -2.37 3.14 19.53
C ARG A 267 -3.49 3.44 20.51
N ASP A 268 -4.45 4.28 20.11
CA ASP A 268 -5.54 4.75 20.96
C ASP A 268 -6.75 3.77 21.00
N MET A 269 -6.69 2.64 20.28
CA MET A 269 -7.70 1.57 20.36
C MET A 269 -7.60 0.82 21.71
N ASP A 270 -8.58 0.96 22.59
CA ASP A 270 -8.57 0.33 23.92
C ASP A 270 -8.60 -1.21 23.87
N ASN A 271 -9.28 -1.77 22.88
CA ASN A 271 -9.49 -3.21 22.71
C ASN A 271 -8.31 -3.95 22.04
N LEU A 272 -7.35 -3.23 21.43
CA LEU A 272 -6.21 -3.86 20.77
C LEU A 272 -5.18 -4.34 21.82
N PRO A 273 -4.71 -5.62 21.75
CA PRO A 273 -3.76 -6.17 22.71
C PRO A 273 -2.49 -5.34 22.87
N LYS A 274 -2.13 -5.05 24.12
CA LYS A 274 -0.91 -4.29 24.43
C LYS A 274 0.36 -4.90 23.82
N PRO A 275 0.60 -6.26 23.85
CA PRO A 275 1.78 -6.84 23.22
C PRO A 275 1.90 -6.55 21.71
N LEU A 276 0.78 -6.48 20.98
CA LEU A 276 0.78 -6.11 19.57
C LEU A 276 1.16 -4.63 19.39
N LYS A 277 0.60 -3.74 20.21
CA LYS A 277 0.96 -2.31 20.19
C LYS A 277 2.45 -2.12 20.51
N ASP A 278 2.97 -2.79 21.53
CA ASP A 278 4.38 -2.75 21.91
C ASP A 278 5.30 -3.27 20.77
N TYR A 279 4.84 -4.30 20.04
CA TYR A 279 5.54 -4.80 18.85
C TYR A 279 5.58 -3.76 17.75
N LEU A 280 4.45 -3.20 17.34
CA LEU A 280 4.36 -2.18 16.28
C LEU A 280 5.22 -0.97 16.61
N ASP A 281 5.14 -0.49 17.86
CA ASP A 281 5.94 0.64 18.33
C ASP A 281 7.43 0.36 18.21
N SER A 282 7.88 -0.74 18.81
CA SER A 282 9.30 -1.07 18.86
C SER A 282 9.91 -1.51 17.53
N HIS A 283 9.12 -2.09 16.60
CA HIS A 283 9.62 -2.57 15.31
C HIS A 283 9.63 -1.48 14.24
N TYR A 284 8.62 -0.61 14.25
CA TYR A 284 8.41 0.35 13.17
C TYR A 284 8.36 1.79 13.68
N MET A 285 7.49 2.08 14.65
CA MET A 285 7.18 3.46 15.00
C MET A 285 8.30 4.18 15.72
N VAL A 286 9.22 3.47 16.32
CA VAL A 286 10.46 4.03 16.88
C VAL A 286 11.32 4.77 15.83
N PHE A 287 11.16 4.47 14.54
CA PHE A 287 11.85 5.10 13.41
C PHE A 287 10.97 6.15 12.69
N ALA A 288 9.66 6.11 12.92
CA ALA A 288 8.70 7.00 12.28
C ALA A 288 8.66 8.39 12.95
N LYS A 289 8.22 9.40 12.17
CA LYS A 289 8.03 10.77 12.64
C LYS A 289 6.82 10.91 13.56
#